data_dad632b78e0a61a7cd71bdcc0b3d3a16
#
_entry.id   dad632b78e0a61a7cd71bdcc0b3d3a16
#
_cell.length_a   1.000
_cell.length_b   1.000
_cell.length_c   1.000
_cell.angle_alpha   90.00
_cell.angle_beta   90.00
_cell.angle_gamma   90.00
#
_symmetry.space_group_name_H-M   'P 1'
#
loop_
_entity.id
_entity.type
_entity.pdbx_description
1 polymer ?
#
loop_
_entity_poly.entity_id
_entity_poly.type
_entity_poly.pdbx_seq_one_letter_code
_entity_poly.pdbx_strand_id
1 'polypeptide(L)'
;NSDPLNITRSNPNLKPTYNQSVRLEAQNTKEGLFATLNWNNRINSQTRAVIYNQQTGGRETYPVNINGNWNISGVFRYQKRIKDFNLSANAGGSFAQDVNLINENQSEQPERSATHNTGLNSDLRLSYQPKWGNLDLNGRWNFQHSSNSLLETDTYTRNYTFGLNGFADLPGGIQLRTDANYSFRNGTNIKKGEDDQIVWNASITWRFLKKKQAEISANWVDILSQQKNYFRGTMADGLYENHTQQIGSYFIVSVKYRFNQPLHK
;
A
#
# COMPACT_ATOMS: atom_id res chain seq x y z
N ASN A 1 26.61 -22.77 23.48
CA ASN A 1 26.28 -22.93 22.05
C ASN A 1 25.98 -24.41 21.80
N SER A 2 24.75 -24.70 21.43
CA SER A 2 24.33 -26.05 21.07
C SER A 2 24.68 -26.47 19.63
N ASP A 3 25.12 -25.51 18.82
CA ASP A 3 25.52 -25.74 17.43
C ASP A 3 26.89 -25.09 17.16
N PRO A 4 27.96 -25.87 17.07
CA PRO A 4 29.32 -25.38 16.85
C PRO A 4 29.53 -24.83 15.42
N LEU A 5 28.61 -25.12 14.48
CA LEU A 5 28.68 -24.63 13.10
C LEU A 5 27.96 -23.28 12.91
N ASN A 6 27.14 -22.88 13.89
CA ASN A 6 26.40 -21.61 13.86
C ASN A 6 26.64 -20.81 15.14
N ILE A 7 27.64 -19.96 15.13
CA ILE A 7 28.06 -19.18 16.29
C ILE A 7 27.51 -17.75 16.17
N THR A 8 26.83 -17.29 17.19
CA THR A 8 26.47 -15.87 17.32
C THR A 8 27.35 -15.25 18.40
N ARG A 9 28.05 -14.18 18.05
CA ARG A 9 28.90 -13.42 18.99
C ARG A 9 28.32 -12.04 19.26
N SER A 10 28.58 -11.53 20.44
CA SER A 10 28.39 -10.11 20.77
C SER A 10 29.60 -9.30 20.32
N ASN A 11 29.39 -8.03 20.05
CA ASN A 11 30.47 -7.08 19.75
C ASN A 11 30.48 -5.97 20.82
N PRO A 12 31.42 -5.99 21.76
CA PRO A 12 31.50 -4.97 22.80
C PRO A 12 31.93 -3.58 22.28
N ASN A 13 32.44 -3.51 21.05
CA ASN A 13 32.91 -2.26 20.42
C ASN A 13 31.83 -1.55 19.62
N LEU A 14 30.58 -1.95 19.74
CA LEU A 14 29.48 -1.27 19.06
C LEU A 14 29.35 0.18 19.54
N LYS A 15 29.30 1.09 18.59
CA LYS A 15 29.02 2.49 18.82
C LYS A 15 27.50 2.72 18.87
N PRO A 16 27.03 3.69 19.67
CA PRO A 16 25.64 4.10 19.64
C PRO A 16 25.20 4.57 18.25
N THR A 17 23.98 4.24 17.87
CA THR A 17 23.36 4.76 16.65
C THR A 17 22.82 6.17 16.91
N TYR A 18 23.18 7.12 16.06
CA TYR A 18 22.65 8.48 16.09
C TYR A 18 21.68 8.69 14.93
N ASN A 19 20.49 9.18 15.24
CA ASN A 19 19.50 9.56 14.27
C ASN A 19 19.47 11.08 14.13
N GLN A 20 19.69 11.58 12.92
CA GLN A 20 19.53 12.97 12.55
C GLN A 20 18.26 13.09 11.71
N SER A 21 17.42 14.06 12.04
CA SER A 21 16.19 14.30 11.26
C SER A 21 15.94 15.78 11.10
N VAL A 22 15.47 16.15 9.91
CA VAL A 22 14.96 17.47 9.60
C VAL A 22 13.58 17.32 9.02
N ARG A 23 12.61 18.06 9.56
CA ARG A 23 11.26 18.14 9.03
C ARG A 23 10.92 19.58 8.69
N LEU A 24 10.47 19.79 7.48
CA LEU A 24 9.89 21.03 7.00
C LEU A 24 8.39 20.80 6.75
N GLU A 25 7.60 21.76 7.18
CA GLU A 25 6.15 21.72 6.99
C GLU A 25 5.65 23.09 6.54
N ALA A 26 4.80 23.10 5.51
CA ALA A 26 4.12 24.28 5.03
C ALA A 26 2.64 23.99 4.89
N GLN A 27 1.82 24.90 5.40
CA GLN A 27 0.36 24.75 5.36
C GLN A 27 -0.31 26.09 5.01
N ASN A 28 -1.28 26.02 4.10
CA ASN A 28 -2.22 27.10 3.84
C ASN A 28 -3.64 26.55 3.91
N THR A 29 -4.27 26.66 5.07
CA THR A 29 -5.60 26.12 5.32
C THR A 29 -6.69 26.79 4.50
N LYS A 30 -6.54 28.09 4.18
CA LYS A 30 -7.48 28.85 3.35
C LYS A 30 -7.54 28.31 1.92
N GLU A 31 -6.40 27.95 1.37
CA GLU A 31 -6.31 27.38 0.01
C GLU A 31 -6.32 25.86 0.01
N GLY A 32 -6.37 25.21 1.19
CA GLY A 32 -6.40 23.77 1.31
C GLY A 32 -5.08 23.09 0.93
N LEU A 33 -3.95 23.77 1.12
CA LEU A 33 -2.62 23.28 0.76
C LEU A 33 -1.87 22.81 2.00
N PHE A 34 -1.18 21.69 1.85
CA PHE A 34 -0.30 21.13 2.86
C PHE A 34 0.89 20.45 2.18
N ALA A 35 2.09 20.71 2.68
CA ALA A 35 3.30 20.07 2.21
C ALA A 35 4.21 19.71 3.38
N THR A 36 4.83 18.54 3.33
CA THR A 36 5.90 18.15 4.26
C THR A 36 7.09 17.61 3.49
N LEU A 37 8.27 17.87 4.01
CA LEU A 37 9.52 17.27 3.60
C LEU A 37 10.23 16.76 4.84
N ASN A 38 10.64 15.50 4.84
CA ASN A 38 11.39 14.87 5.91
C ASN A 38 12.70 14.33 5.36
N TRP A 39 13.77 14.57 6.06
CA TRP A 39 15.07 13.97 5.83
C TRP A 39 15.53 13.27 7.10
N ASN A 40 16.02 12.05 6.97
CA ASN A 40 16.55 11.27 8.07
C ASN A 40 17.88 10.65 7.66
N ASN A 41 18.83 10.68 8.58
CA ASN A 41 20.14 10.04 8.41
C ASN A 41 20.49 9.26 9.68
N ARG A 42 21.03 8.05 9.50
CA ARG A 42 21.48 7.20 10.61
C ARG A 42 22.99 7.05 10.56
N ILE A 43 23.64 7.51 11.59
CA ILE A 43 25.08 7.34 11.80
C ILE A 43 25.28 6.15 12.74
N ASN A 44 26.25 5.29 12.42
CA ASN A 44 26.54 4.05 13.14
C ASN A 44 25.33 3.11 13.25
N SER A 45 24.52 2.99 12.20
CA SER A 45 23.46 1.96 12.14
C SER A 45 24.04 0.59 12.45
N GLN A 46 23.26 -0.25 13.12
CA GLN A 46 23.68 -1.62 13.39
C GLN A 46 23.17 -2.56 12.28
N THR A 47 24.07 -3.40 11.79
CA THR A 47 23.76 -4.50 10.89
C THR A 47 24.44 -5.77 11.38
N ARG A 48 24.14 -6.90 10.78
CA ARG A 48 24.77 -8.18 11.07
C ARG A 48 25.82 -8.47 10.01
N ALA A 49 27.04 -8.74 10.47
CA ALA A 49 28.09 -9.37 9.65
C ALA A 49 28.00 -10.88 9.78
N VAL A 50 27.99 -11.58 8.67
CA VAL A 50 28.06 -13.03 8.59
C VAL A 50 29.36 -13.40 7.91
N ILE A 51 30.17 -14.19 8.58
CA ILE A 51 31.43 -14.74 8.03
C ILE A 51 31.37 -16.26 8.03
N TYR A 52 32.06 -16.86 7.09
CA TYR A 52 32.15 -18.31 6.96
C TYR A 52 33.60 -18.76 7.13
N ASN A 53 33.81 -19.76 7.94
CA ASN A 53 35.10 -20.41 8.10
C ASN A 53 35.26 -21.46 6.98
N GLN A 54 36.14 -21.23 6.04
CA GLN A 54 36.37 -22.10 4.88
C GLN A 54 36.91 -23.49 5.24
N GLN A 55 37.52 -23.63 6.40
CA GLN A 55 38.09 -24.92 6.85
C GLN A 55 37.07 -25.81 7.53
N THR A 56 36.14 -25.21 8.34
CA THR A 56 35.14 -25.95 9.13
C THR A 56 33.76 -25.93 8.52
N GLY A 57 33.51 -25.05 7.54
CA GLY A 57 32.14 -24.77 7.05
C GLY A 57 31.27 -24.03 8.08
N GLY A 58 31.83 -23.62 9.21
CA GLY A 58 31.11 -22.95 10.28
C GLY A 58 30.76 -21.52 9.91
N ARG A 59 29.60 -21.07 10.38
CA ARG A 59 29.08 -19.71 10.20
C ARG A 59 29.16 -18.94 11.52
N GLU A 60 29.71 -17.76 11.47
CA GLU A 60 29.75 -16.82 12.58
C GLU A 60 28.96 -15.55 12.25
N THR A 61 28.11 -15.12 13.16
CA THR A 61 27.27 -13.92 13.01
C THR A 61 27.53 -12.96 14.17
N TYR A 62 27.81 -11.70 13.88
CA TYR A 62 28.00 -10.67 14.92
C TYR A 62 27.50 -9.31 14.44
N PRO A 63 27.04 -8.43 15.36
CA PRO A 63 26.59 -7.10 15.02
C PRO A 63 27.78 -6.18 14.79
N VAL A 64 27.64 -5.26 13.81
CA VAL A 64 28.62 -4.21 13.49
C VAL A 64 27.91 -2.91 13.18
N ASN A 65 28.65 -1.79 13.30
CA ASN A 65 28.15 -0.50 12.88
C ASN A 65 28.43 -0.28 11.37
N ILE A 66 27.47 0.32 10.70
CA ILE A 66 27.57 0.71 9.31
C ILE A 66 27.00 2.10 9.08
N ASN A 67 27.54 2.85 8.13
CA ASN A 67 27.08 4.17 7.75
C ASN A 67 26.53 4.16 6.33
N GLY A 68 25.71 5.16 6.02
CA GLY A 68 25.17 5.38 4.68
C GLY A 68 23.67 5.13 4.59
N ASN A 69 22.99 4.84 5.70
CA ASN A 69 21.54 4.72 5.76
C ASN A 69 20.89 6.10 5.89
N TRP A 70 20.14 6.49 4.87
CA TRP A 70 19.40 7.75 4.89
C TRP A 70 18.14 7.67 4.05
N ASN A 71 17.18 8.53 4.32
CA ASN A 71 16.01 8.70 3.49
C ASN A 71 15.55 10.16 3.45
N ILE A 72 14.98 10.53 2.32
CA ILE A 72 14.22 11.76 2.13
C ILE A 72 12.82 11.38 1.66
N SER A 73 11.80 12.03 2.22
CA SER A 73 10.42 11.80 1.81
C SER A 73 9.62 13.08 1.88
N GLY A 74 8.70 13.26 0.96
CA GLY A 74 7.83 14.41 0.89
C GLY A 74 6.40 14.05 0.55
N VAL A 75 5.46 14.84 1.04
CA VAL A 75 4.04 14.71 0.72
C VAL A 75 3.50 16.10 0.43
N PHE A 76 2.75 16.20 -0.64
CA PHE A 76 1.95 17.35 -0.99
C PHE A 76 0.47 16.96 -1.00
N ARG A 77 -0.38 17.77 -0.40
CA ARG A 77 -1.85 17.59 -0.38
C ARG A 77 -2.53 18.87 -0.76
N TYR A 78 -3.55 18.73 -1.57
CA TYR A 78 -4.46 19.79 -1.93
C TYR A 78 -5.89 19.34 -1.74
N GLN A 79 -6.72 20.16 -1.10
CA GLN A 79 -8.15 19.91 -0.94
C GLN A 79 -8.93 21.19 -1.12
N LYS A 80 -9.90 21.16 -2.03
CA LYS A 80 -10.77 22.30 -2.28
C LYS A 80 -12.20 21.84 -2.43
N ARG A 81 -13.10 22.51 -1.72
CA ARG A 81 -14.54 22.34 -1.90
C ARG A 81 -15.13 23.51 -2.65
N ILE A 82 -15.89 23.22 -3.71
CA ILE A 82 -16.58 24.20 -4.55
C ILE A 82 -18.04 23.73 -4.68
N LYS A 83 -18.95 24.34 -3.93
CA LYS A 83 -20.37 23.93 -3.86
C LYS A 83 -20.49 22.44 -3.50
N ASP A 84 -21.08 21.66 -4.40
CA ASP A 84 -21.30 20.23 -4.25
C ASP A 84 -20.09 19.37 -4.68
N PHE A 85 -19.02 20.01 -5.18
CA PHE A 85 -17.80 19.34 -5.60
C PHE A 85 -16.72 19.43 -4.52
N ASN A 86 -16.04 18.30 -4.28
CA ASN A 86 -14.86 18.24 -3.44
C ASN A 86 -13.73 17.61 -4.26
N LEU A 87 -12.66 18.37 -4.46
CA LEU A 87 -11.43 17.92 -5.11
C LEU A 87 -10.38 17.69 -4.06
N SER A 88 -9.76 16.52 -4.07
CA SER A 88 -8.56 16.24 -3.29
C SER A 88 -7.48 15.63 -4.17
N ALA A 89 -6.27 16.12 -4.01
CA ALA A 89 -5.08 15.62 -4.68
C ALA A 89 -3.98 15.38 -3.65
N ASN A 90 -3.33 14.23 -3.72
CA ASN A 90 -2.16 13.91 -2.93
C ASN A 90 -1.04 13.49 -3.88
N ALA A 91 0.17 13.92 -3.59
CA ALA A 91 1.38 13.43 -4.25
C ALA A 91 2.43 13.18 -3.18
N GLY A 92 3.12 12.06 -3.24
CA GLY A 92 4.16 11.69 -2.31
C GLY A 92 5.37 11.11 -3.03
N GLY A 93 6.51 11.28 -2.42
CA GLY A 93 7.74 10.70 -2.90
C GLY A 93 8.66 10.32 -1.75
N SER A 94 9.43 9.27 -1.93
CA SER A 94 10.49 8.86 -1.03
C SER A 94 11.70 8.39 -1.83
N PHE A 95 12.87 8.72 -1.34
CA PHE A 95 14.13 8.23 -1.85
C PHE A 95 15.00 7.82 -0.66
N ALA A 96 15.49 6.58 -0.65
CA ALA A 96 16.24 6.01 0.46
C ALA A 96 17.44 5.22 -0.04
N GLN A 97 18.48 5.23 0.77
CA GLN A 97 19.61 4.31 0.66
C GLN A 97 19.67 3.47 1.92
N ASP A 98 19.61 2.16 1.76
CA ASP A 98 19.79 1.17 2.80
C ASP A 98 21.12 0.43 2.56
N VAL A 99 21.99 0.48 3.55
CA VAL A 99 23.31 -0.17 3.49
C VAL A 99 23.36 -1.31 4.48
N ASN A 100 23.77 -2.47 4.00
CA ASN A 100 23.94 -3.69 4.77
C ASN A 100 25.25 -4.38 4.42
N LEU A 101 25.62 -5.40 5.18
CA LEU A 101 26.68 -6.34 4.85
C LEU A 101 26.05 -7.63 4.34
N ILE A 102 26.55 -8.09 3.20
CA ILE A 102 26.12 -9.34 2.54
C ILE A 102 27.33 -10.23 2.34
N ASN A 103 27.13 -11.52 2.44
CA ASN A 103 28.17 -12.52 2.19
C ASN A 103 27.60 -13.63 1.30
N GLU A 104 27.43 -13.34 0.00
CA GLU A 104 26.90 -14.29 -0.98
C GLU A 104 27.89 -15.40 -1.28
N ASN A 105 29.19 -15.08 -1.31
CA ASN A 105 30.24 -16.01 -1.67
C ASN A 105 30.68 -16.90 -0.51
N GLN A 106 29.98 -16.84 0.63
CA GLN A 106 30.33 -17.58 1.84
C GLN A 106 31.81 -17.41 2.23
N SER A 107 32.32 -16.21 2.09
CA SER A 107 33.72 -15.85 2.33
C SER A 107 33.98 -15.47 3.78
N GLU A 108 35.24 -15.27 4.15
CA GLU A 108 35.64 -14.76 5.48
C GLU A 108 35.35 -13.26 5.64
N GLN A 109 35.04 -12.54 4.57
CA GLN A 109 34.79 -11.11 4.59
C GLN A 109 33.45 -10.79 3.92
N PRO A 110 32.48 -10.21 4.66
CA PRO A 110 31.25 -9.74 4.05
C PRO A 110 31.47 -8.44 3.29
N GLU A 111 30.74 -8.28 2.20
CA GLU A 111 30.81 -7.12 1.33
C GLU A 111 29.73 -6.09 1.70
N ARG A 112 30.05 -4.82 1.50
CA ARG A 112 29.12 -3.73 1.72
C ARG A 112 28.17 -3.62 0.53
N SER A 113 26.87 -3.78 0.80
CA SER A 113 25.81 -3.69 -0.19
C SER A 113 24.97 -2.43 0.08
N ALA A 114 24.72 -1.64 -0.95
CA ALA A 114 23.85 -0.47 -0.91
C ALA A 114 22.66 -0.66 -1.84
N THR A 115 21.47 -0.59 -1.27
CA THR A 115 20.20 -0.65 -1.99
C THR A 115 19.59 0.75 -2.06
N HIS A 116 19.24 1.21 -3.25
CA HIS A 116 18.55 2.45 -3.50
C HIS A 116 17.08 2.16 -3.74
N ASN A 117 16.22 2.77 -2.95
CA ASN A 117 14.77 2.62 -3.03
C ASN A 117 14.13 3.96 -3.40
N THR A 118 13.34 3.98 -4.45
CA THR A 118 12.54 5.13 -4.86
C THR A 118 11.06 4.75 -4.84
N GLY A 119 10.27 5.53 -4.14
CA GLY A 119 8.81 5.39 -4.11
C GLY A 119 8.16 6.70 -4.54
N LEU A 120 7.22 6.65 -5.48
CA LEU A 120 6.38 7.78 -5.86
C LEU A 120 4.92 7.33 -5.81
N ASN A 121 4.05 8.21 -5.34
CA ASN A 121 2.62 7.96 -5.34
C ASN A 121 1.84 9.22 -5.64
N SER A 122 0.72 9.07 -6.31
CA SER A 122 -0.27 10.12 -6.47
C SER A 122 -1.68 9.56 -6.32
N ASP A 123 -2.56 10.38 -5.77
CA ASP A 123 -3.96 10.06 -5.56
C ASP A 123 -4.77 11.31 -5.91
N LEU A 124 -5.73 11.16 -6.81
CA LEU A 124 -6.65 12.22 -7.21
C LEU A 124 -8.07 11.74 -6.96
N ARG A 125 -8.88 12.54 -6.28
CA ARG A 125 -10.29 12.25 -6.04
C ARG A 125 -11.14 13.46 -6.35
N LEU A 126 -12.20 13.24 -7.11
CA LEU A 126 -13.27 14.18 -7.36
C LEU A 126 -14.58 13.60 -6.83
N SER A 127 -15.18 14.27 -5.86
CA SER A 127 -16.48 13.91 -5.30
C SER A 127 -17.53 14.92 -5.71
N TYR A 128 -18.67 14.45 -6.20
CA TYR A 128 -19.86 15.24 -6.44
C TYR A 128 -20.95 14.82 -5.47
N GLN A 129 -21.42 15.71 -4.62
CA GLN A 129 -22.32 15.43 -3.50
C GLN A 129 -23.59 16.27 -3.56
N PRO A 130 -24.49 16.02 -4.53
CA PRO A 130 -25.79 16.66 -4.59
C PRO A 130 -26.69 16.12 -3.45
N LYS A 131 -27.82 16.80 -3.21
CA LYS A 131 -28.78 16.40 -2.15
C LYS A 131 -29.37 14.98 -2.32
N TRP A 132 -29.35 14.46 -3.55
CA TRP A 132 -29.94 13.16 -3.89
C TRP A 132 -28.91 12.03 -4.01
N GLY A 133 -27.61 12.29 -3.76
CA GLY A 133 -26.64 11.22 -3.90
C GLY A 133 -25.19 11.63 -3.68
N ASN A 134 -24.32 10.75 -4.08
CA ASN A 134 -22.87 10.95 -4.11
C ASN A 134 -22.27 10.24 -5.31
N LEU A 135 -21.29 10.86 -5.95
CA LEU A 135 -20.47 10.24 -6.99
C LEU A 135 -19.01 10.59 -6.74
N ASP A 136 -18.19 9.57 -6.53
CA ASP A 136 -16.75 9.68 -6.34
C ASP A 136 -16.01 9.07 -7.53
N LEU A 137 -15.12 9.83 -8.11
CA LEU A 137 -14.11 9.37 -9.06
C LEU A 137 -12.76 9.44 -8.39
N ASN A 138 -11.97 8.39 -8.47
CA ASN A 138 -10.61 8.38 -7.95
C ASN A 138 -9.64 7.75 -8.93
N GLY A 139 -8.43 8.30 -8.96
CA GLY A 139 -7.30 7.74 -9.69
C GLY A 139 -6.10 7.67 -8.76
N ARG A 140 -5.43 6.52 -8.73
CA ARG A 140 -4.22 6.30 -7.94
C ARG A 140 -3.11 5.75 -8.82
N TRP A 141 -1.93 6.26 -8.62
CA TRP A 141 -0.70 5.76 -9.21
C TRP A 141 0.36 5.56 -8.12
N ASN A 142 1.04 4.42 -8.17
CA ASN A 142 2.18 4.13 -7.32
C ASN A 142 3.33 3.60 -8.19
N PHE A 143 4.50 4.14 -7.95
CA PHE A 143 5.75 3.70 -8.56
C PHE A 143 6.72 3.30 -7.46
N GLN A 144 7.35 2.15 -7.61
CA GLN A 144 8.43 1.69 -6.76
C GLN A 144 9.58 1.22 -7.64
N HIS A 145 10.78 1.61 -7.28
CA HIS A 145 12.01 1.18 -7.91
C HIS A 145 13.04 0.84 -6.83
N SER A 146 13.68 -0.29 -6.97
CA SER A 146 14.74 -0.75 -6.09
C SER A 146 15.91 -1.24 -6.92
N SER A 147 17.09 -0.73 -6.64
CA SER A 147 18.34 -1.14 -7.32
C SER A 147 19.44 -1.41 -6.30
N ASN A 148 20.22 -2.45 -6.58
CA ASN A 148 21.38 -2.83 -5.78
C ASN A 148 22.52 -3.24 -6.72
N SER A 149 23.63 -2.52 -6.65
CA SER A 149 24.76 -2.73 -7.56
C SER A 149 25.56 -4.00 -7.26
N LEU A 150 25.61 -4.43 -5.99
CA LEU A 150 26.33 -5.64 -5.59
C LEU A 150 25.56 -6.90 -6.03
N LEU A 151 24.23 -6.90 -5.85
CA LEU A 151 23.36 -8.01 -6.22
C LEU A 151 22.91 -7.94 -7.69
N GLU A 152 23.38 -6.94 -8.44
CA GLU A 152 22.99 -6.68 -9.84
C GLU A 152 21.45 -6.67 -10.04
N THR A 153 20.71 -6.25 -9.00
CA THR A 153 19.26 -6.19 -9.05
C THR A 153 18.79 -4.80 -9.43
N ASP A 154 17.85 -4.74 -10.36
CA ASP A 154 17.16 -3.53 -10.78
C ASP A 154 15.69 -3.89 -11.05
N THR A 155 14.82 -3.51 -10.15
CA THR A 155 13.41 -3.87 -10.21
C THR A 155 12.53 -2.64 -10.06
N TYR A 156 11.47 -2.59 -10.85
CA TYR A 156 10.46 -1.55 -10.71
C TYR A 156 9.05 -2.13 -10.83
N THR A 157 8.11 -1.45 -10.18
CA THR A 157 6.67 -1.71 -10.34
C THR A 157 5.90 -0.40 -10.47
N ARG A 158 4.86 -0.40 -11.29
CA ARG A 158 3.90 0.69 -11.43
C ARG A 158 2.50 0.12 -11.28
N ASN A 159 1.76 0.62 -10.32
CA ASN A 159 0.39 0.23 -10.07
C ASN A 159 -0.53 1.40 -10.37
N TYR A 160 -1.61 1.14 -11.09
CA TYR A 160 -2.63 2.10 -11.43
C TYR A 160 -3.98 1.57 -10.96
N THR A 161 -4.77 2.42 -10.35
CA THR A 161 -6.13 2.10 -9.95
C THR A 161 -7.03 3.27 -10.29
N PHE A 162 -8.14 3.00 -10.97
CA PHE A 162 -9.19 3.96 -11.26
C PHE A 162 -10.48 3.43 -10.65
N GLY A 163 -11.12 4.26 -9.85
CA GLY A 163 -12.35 3.89 -9.16
C GLY A 163 -13.48 4.86 -9.44
N LEU A 164 -14.66 4.31 -9.55
CA LEU A 164 -15.93 5.01 -9.57
C LEU A 164 -16.79 4.40 -8.47
N ASN A 165 -17.32 5.24 -7.59
CA ASN A 165 -18.17 4.79 -6.50
C ASN A 165 -19.29 5.81 -6.31
N GLY A 166 -20.50 5.37 -6.13
CA GLY A 166 -21.58 6.30 -5.94
C GLY A 166 -22.90 5.66 -5.56
N PHE A 167 -23.81 6.54 -5.12
CA PHE A 167 -25.20 6.19 -4.91
C PHE A 167 -26.11 7.32 -5.33
N ALA A 168 -27.34 6.97 -5.67
CA ALA A 168 -28.43 7.90 -5.96
C ALA A 168 -29.69 7.49 -5.19
N ASP A 169 -30.24 8.43 -4.44
CA ASP A 169 -31.54 8.30 -3.79
C ASP A 169 -32.64 8.77 -4.74
N LEU A 170 -33.47 7.85 -5.18
CA LEU A 170 -34.57 8.08 -6.09
C LEU A 170 -35.90 8.25 -5.33
N PRO A 171 -36.91 8.87 -5.96
CA PRO A 171 -38.26 8.91 -5.42
C PRO A 171 -38.81 7.50 -5.10
N GLY A 172 -39.72 7.42 -4.12
CA GLY A 172 -40.30 6.13 -3.72
C GLY A 172 -39.45 5.29 -2.78
N GLY A 173 -38.36 5.83 -2.24
CA GLY A 173 -37.50 5.13 -1.27
C GLY A 173 -36.51 4.15 -1.92
N ILE A 174 -36.23 4.33 -3.19
CA ILE A 174 -35.27 3.52 -3.94
C ILE A 174 -33.88 4.17 -3.84
N GLN A 175 -32.85 3.37 -3.57
CA GLN A 175 -31.45 3.78 -3.65
C GLN A 175 -30.71 2.86 -4.61
N LEU A 176 -30.06 3.44 -5.56
CA LEU A 176 -29.09 2.75 -6.43
C LEU A 176 -27.67 2.99 -5.91
N ARG A 177 -26.83 1.98 -5.93
CA ARG A 177 -25.42 2.10 -5.61
C ARG A 177 -24.58 1.33 -6.62
N THR A 178 -23.43 1.89 -6.94
CA THR A 178 -22.43 1.24 -7.80
C THR A 178 -21.03 1.49 -7.26
N ASP A 179 -20.16 0.52 -7.48
CA ASP A 179 -18.74 0.56 -7.17
C ASP A 179 -18.01 -0.19 -8.28
N ALA A 180 -17.12 0.49 -8.98
CA ALA A 180 -16.31 -0.09 -10.05
C ALA A 180 -14.86 0.31 -9.87
N ASN A 181 -13.95 -0.65 -9.89
CA ASN A 181 -12.52 -0.46 -9.77
C ASN A 181 -11.79 -1.16 -10.91
N TYR A 182 -11.05 -0.40 -11.69
CA TYR A 182 -10.10 -0.92 -12.68
C TYR A 182 -8.69 -0.78 -12.13
N SER A 183 -7.96 -1.87 -12.04
CA SER A 183 -6.56 -1.87 -11.64
C SER A 183 -5.71 -2.61 -12.65
N PHE A 184 -4.53 -2.08 -12.89
CA PHE A 184 -3.51 -2.75 -13.68
C PHE A 184 -2.12 -2.46 -13.13
N ARG A 185 -1.20 -3.35 -13.42
CA ARG A 185 0.16 -3.30 -12.91
C ARG A 185 1.15 -3.64 -14.03
N ASN A 186 2.27 -2.96 -14.03
CA ASN A 186 3.41 -3.32 -14.87
C ASN A 186 4.72 -3.15 -14.12
N GLY A 187 5.77 -3.79 -14.57
CA GLY A 187 7.07 -3.76 -13.91
C GLY A 187 7.97 -4.91 -14.31
N THR A 188 9.09 -5.01 -13.61
CA THR A 188 10.05 -6.10 -13.79
C THR A 188 9.38 -7.44 -13.50
N ASN A 189 9.51 -8.39 -14.42
CA ASN A 189 8.93 -9.75 -14.33
C ASN A 189 7.38 -9.79 -14.27
N ILE A 190 6.70 -8.74 -14.69
CA ILE A 190 5.23 -8.69 -14.79
C ILE A 190 4.86 -8.67 -16.29
N LYS A 191 4.11 -9.66 -16.74
CA LYS A 191 3.62 -9.71 -18.11
C LYS A 191 2.48 -8.71 -18.29
N LYS A 192 2.47 -8.02 -19.43
CA LYS A 192 1.42 -7.04 -19.75
C LYS A 192 0.02 -7.69 -19.72
N GLY A 193 -0.90 -7.09 -18.98
CA GLY A 193 -2.28 -7.54 -18.84
C GLY A 193 -2.49 -8.71 -17.87
N GLU A 194 -1.43 -9.29 -17.31
CA GLU A 194 -1.54 -10.40 -16.37
C GLU A 194 -2.27 -10.00 -15.09
N ASP A 195 -2.02 -8.78 -14.61
CA ASP A 195 -2.58 -8.25 -13.37
C ASP A 195 -3.77 -7.29 -13.62
N ASP A 196 -4.23 -7.16 -14.86
CA ASP A 196 -5.37 -6.30 -15.20
C ASP A 196 -6.67 -6.92 -14.70
N GLN A 197 -7.48 -6.11 -14.00
CA GLN A 197 -8.79 -6.53 -13.54
C GLN A 197 -9.76 -5.35 -13.42
N ILE A 198 -11.04 -5.64 -13.71
CA ILE A 198 -12.15 -4.74 -13.43
C ILE A 198 -13.08 -5.45 -12.45
N VAL A 199 -13.25 -4.90 -11.26
CA VAL A 199 -14.23 -5.37 -10.28
C VAL A 199 -15.38 -4.38 -10.26
N TRP A 200 -16.57 -4.82 -10.64
CA TRP A 200 -17.76 -3.99 -10.67
C TRP A 200 -18.86 -4.60 -9.84
N ASN A 201 -19.37 -3.82 -8.87
CA ASN A 201 -20.48 -4.17 -8.01
C ASN A 201 -21.61 -3.17 -8.20
N ALA A 202 -22.84 -3.64 -8.11
CA ALA A 202 -24.03 -2.78 -8.13
C ALA A 202 -25.07 -3.29 -7.13
N SER A 203 -25.86 -2.38 -6.60
CA SER A 203 -26.98 -2.74 -5.76
C SER A 203 -28.17 -1.81 -5.93
N ILE A 204 -29.34 -2.36 -5.71
CA ILE A 204 -30.60 -1.63 -5.56
C ILE A 204 -31.19 -1.95 -4.21
N THR A 205 -31.61 -0.91 -3.50
CA THR A 205 -32.27 -1.02 -2.20
C THR A 205 -33.59 -0.27 -2.26
N TRP A 206 -34.68 -0.94 -1.90
CA TRP A 206 -35.99 -0.32 -1.80
C TRP A 206 -36.47 -0.33 -0.35
N ARG A 207 -36.71 0.89 0.19
CA ARG A 207 -37.24 1.10 1.53
C ARG A 207 -38.67 1.56 1.46
N PHE A 208 -39.57 0.77 2.00
CA PHE A 208 -41.02 0.98 1.91
C PHE A 208 -41.68 0.83 3.28
N LEU A 209 -43.00 0.95 3.33
CA LEU A 209 -43.85 1.09 4.53
C LEU A 209 -43.67 2.42 5.27
N LYS A 210 -44.61 2.67 6.22
CA LYS A 210 -44.54 3.84 7.08
C LYS A 210 -43.22 3.87 7.85
N LYS A 211 -42.55 5.01 7.87
CA LYS A 211 -41.20 5.18 8.49
C LYS A 211 -40.09 4.29 7.87
N LYS A 212 -40.24 3.80 6.64
CA LYS A 212 -39.22 2.98 5.95
C LYS A 212 -38.79 1.74 6.76
N GLN A 213 -39.78 1.08 7.38
CA GLN A 213 -39.53 -0.07 8.26
C GLN A 213 -39.14 -1.34 7.52
N ALA A 214 -39.57 -1.50 6.29
CA ALA A 214 -39.21 -2.63 5.46
C ALA A 214 -38.17 -2.21 4.38
N GLU A 215 -37.21 -3.06 4.14
CA GLU A 215 -36.15 -2.87 3.17
C GLU A 215 -35.93 -4.18 2.42
N ILE A 216 -35.88 -4.11 1.09
CA ILE A 216 -35.44 -5.18 0.22
C ILE A 216 -34.22 -4.66 -0.51
N SER A 217 -33.15 -5.42 -0.53
CA SER A 217 -31.96 -5.08 -1.30
C SER A 217 -31.53 -6.26 -2.18
N ALA A 218 -31.05 -5.92 -3.37
CA ALA A 218 -30.45 -6.84 -4.30
C ALA A 218 -29.03 -6.33 -4.60
N ASN A 219 -28.03 -7.17 -4.38
CA ASN A 219 -26.63 -6.84 -4.57
C ASN A 219 -26.03 -7.82 -5.58
N TRP A 220 -25.37 -7.30 -6.59
CA TRP A 220 -24.59 -8.07 -7.55
C TRP A 220 -23.12 -7.75 -7.35
N VAL A 221 -22.34 -8.75 -6.97
CA VAL A 221 -20.91 -8.66 -6.66
C VAL A 221 -20.12 -9.21 -7.83
N ASP A 222 -19.08 -8.50 -8.22
CA ASP A 222 -18.18 -8.83 -9.32
C ASP A 222 -18.95 -9.21 -10.61
N ILE A 223 -19.75 -8.25 -11.12
CA ILE A 223 -20.64 -8.40 -12.29
C ILE A 223 -19.90 -8.99 -13.49
N LEU A 224 -18.63 -8.60 -13.67
CA LEU A 224 -17.81 -9.04 -14.80
C LEU A 224 -17.04 -10.34 -14.53
N SER A 225 -17.11 -10.87 -13.31
CA SER A 225 -16.37 -12.08 -12.89
C SER A 225 -14.87 -12.00 -13.18
N GLN A 226 -14.27 -10.82 -12.95
CA GLN A 226 -12.88 -10.56 -13.25
C GLN A 226 -12.01 -10.38 -12.01
N GLN A 227 -12.58 -10.48 -10.82
CA GLN A 227 -11.82 -10.38 -9.59
C GLN A 227 -10.79 -11.50 -9.50
N LYS A 228 -9.53 -11.10 -9.46
CA LYS A 228 -8.38 -12.00 -9.30
C LYS A 228 -7.92 -11.94 -7.86
N ASN A 229 -7.83 -13.08 -7.23
CA ASN A 229 -7.45 -13.17 -5.82
C ASN A 229 -6.06 -13.79 -5.71
N TYR A 230 -5.09 -13.12 -6.30
CA TYR A 230 -3.70 -13.45 -6.05
C TYR A 230 -2.93 -12.21 -5.61
N PHE A 231 -2.03 -12.42 -4.68
CA PHE A 231 -1.08 -11.41 -4.24
C PHE A 231 0.31 -11.83 -4.68
N ARG A 232 1.00 -10.94 -5.36
CA ARG A 232 2.37 -11.13 -5.79
C ARG A 232 3.25 -10.04 -5.19
N GLY A 233 4.31 -10.43 -4.53
CA GLY A 233 5.32 -9.54 -3.95
C GLY A 233 6.73 -9.96 -4.37
N THR A 234 7.65 -9.00 -4.38
CA THR A 234 9.08 -9.25 -4.59
C THR A 234 9.77 -9.16 -3.24
N MET A 235 10.53 -10.19 -2.89
CA MET A 235 11.42 -10.22 -1.73
C MET A 235 12.87 -10.23 -2.20
N ALA A 236 13.80 -10.06 -1.27
CA ALA A 236 15.24 -10.07 -1.59
C ALA A 236 15.70 -11.39 -2.22
N ASP A 237 15.01 -12.49 -1.92
CA ASP A 237 15.30 -13.86 -2.32
C ASP A 237 14.39 -14.40 -3.43
N GLY A 238 13.44 -13.60 -3.95
CA GLY A 238 12.59 -14.05 -5.04
C GLY A 238 11.21 -13.42 -5.13
N LEU A 239 10.37 -14.04 -5.96
CA LEU A 239 8.96 -13.69 -6.13
C LEU A 239 8.10 -14.54 -5.18
N TYR A 240 7.23 -13.86 -4.47
CA TYR A 240 6.20 -14.49 -3.65
C TYR A 240 4.84 -14.32 -4.31
N GLU A 241 4.13 -15.41 -4.49
CA GLU A 241 2.79 -15.42 -5.07
C GLU A 241 1.83 -16.25 -4.19
N ASN A 242 0.72 -15.66 -3.80
CA ASN A 242 -0.32 -16.32 -3.03
C ASN A 242 -1.62 -16.29 -3.82
N HIS A 243 -2.16 -17.46 -4.12
CA HIS A 243 -3.45 -17.65 -4.77
C HIS A 243 -4.49 -18.04 -3.74
N THR A 244 -5.58 -17.30 -3.65
CA THR A 244 -6.72 -17.65 -2.81
C THR A 244 -7.92 -17.94 -3.71
N GLN A 245 -8.56 -19.09 -3.53
CA GLN A 245 -9.82 -19.38 -4.21
C GLN A 245 -10.91 -18.42 -3.74
N GLN A 246 -11.62 -17.82 -4.68
CA GLN A 246 -12.71 -16.90 -4.41
C GLN A 246 -13.96 -17.30 -5.21
N ILE A 247 -15.13 -17.00 -4.64
CA ILE A 247 -16.40 -17.10 -5.36
C ILE A 247 -16.38 -15.97 -6.40
N GLY A 248 -16.60 -16.31 -7.66
CA GLY A 248 -16.73 -15.34 -8.75
C GLY A 248 -17.99 -14.47 -8.61
N SER A 249 -18.57 -14.04 -9.73
CA SER A 249 -19.79 -13.24 -9.71
C SER A 249 -20.94 -13.94 -8.98
N TYR A 250 -21.58 -13.22 -8.06
CA TYR A 250 -22.74 -13.73 -7.33
C TYR A 250 -23.75 -12.61 -7.01
N PHE A 251 -24.98 -13.05 -6.75
CA PHE A 251 -26.11 -12.19 -6.47
C PHE A 251 -26.70 -12.51 -5.10
N ILE A 252 -26.97 -11.48 -4.28
CA ILE A 252 -27.55 -11.62 -2.96
C ILE A 252 -28.81 -10.79 -2.88
N VAL A 253 -29.93 -11.40 -2.45
CA VAL A 253 -31.16 -10.70 -2.07
C VAL A 253 -31.28 -10.73 -0.55
N SER A 254 -31.56 -9.58 0.04
CA SER A 254 -31.75 -9.44 1.48
C SER A 254 -33.07 -8.74 1.77
N VAL A 255 -33.79 -9.23 2.78
CA VAL A 255 -35.00 -8.62 3.30
C VAL A 255 -34.78 -8.26 4.75
N LYS A 256 -35.09 -7.02 5.12
CA LYS A 256 -34.92 -6.49 6.48
C LYS A 256 -36.20 -5.81 6.93
N TYR A 257 -36.62 -6.11 8.14
CA TYR A 257 -37.73 -5.42 8.79
C TYR A 257 -37.30 -4.89 10.16
N ARG A 258 -37.62 -3.63 10.46
CA ARG A 258 -37.32 -2.98 11.75
C ARG A 258 -38.54 -2.91 12.60
N PHE A 259 -38.54 -3.59 13.73
CA PHE A 259 -39.54 -3.50 14.76
C PHE A 259 -39.17 -2.34 15.70
N ASN A 260 -40.00 -1.30 15.73
CA ASN A 260 -39.88 -0.25 16.73
C ASN A 260 -40.95 -0.49 17.80
N GLN A 261 -40.56 -1.02 18.93
CA GLN A 261 -41.46 -1.08 20.10
C GLN A 261 -41.23 0.19 20.92
N PRO A 262 -42.26 1.05 21.13
CA PRO A 262 -42.13 2.16 22.06
C PRO A 262 -41.93 1.58 23.46
N LEU A 263 -40.88 2.01 24.16
CA LEU A 263 -40.77 1.75 25.61
C LEU A 263 -41.91 2.49 26.30
N HIS A 264 -42.88 1.77 26.80
CA HIS A 264 -43.85 2.33 27.76
C HIS A 264 -43.05 2.77 28.98
N LYS A 265 -43.04 4.09 29.24
CA LYS A 265 -42.65 4.65 30.53
C LYS A 265 -43.74 4.40 31.56
#